data_a061f8d9355fa95bda9032d43b0e8316
#
_entry.id   a061f8d9355fa95bda9032d43b0e8316
#
_cell.length_a   1.000
_cell.length_b   1.000
_cell.length_c   1.000
_cell.angle_alpha   90.00
_cell.angle_beta   90.00
_cell.angle_gamma   90.00
#
_symmetry.space_group_name_H-M   'P 1'
#
loop_
_entity.id
_entity.type
_entity.pdbx_description
1 polymer ?
#
loop_
_entity_poly.entity_id
_entity_poly.type
_entity_poly.pdbx_seq_one_letter_code
_entity_poly.pdbx_strand_id
1 'polypeptide(L)'
;MNARFLLATCTLSFLFSCGAKRKSTEMESAHKPTIAVVNYPLAYFAERLAGEFATIIFDAPSDLDPAFWEPTDEQIVRMQQADLILLNGANYAQWAATASLPFESTVDTSSSFEKSFITIESAIKHTHRKEGAEHSHAGIAFTTWMDFRQAGVQATTIATAIGVDFPDQKDAVMKNLAALLTDLKELHRVTAKVVANLNHAPVIASHPSYQYWERAYRLEVLSLLWDSEMELGTEAIADLKKVQEANPGVKYFIWDSEPLPAHLEKLKTMGLTCVVVSPCGNRPASGDFLSVMRANVEALAKLSP
;
A
#
# COMPACT_ATOMS: atom_id res chain seq x y z
N MET A 1 61.35 3.40 86.98
CA MET A 1 60.52 2.51 86.22
C MET A 1 60.16 3.25 84.91
N ASN A 2 60.99 3.09 83.88
CA ASN A 2 60.94 3.89 82.69
C ASN A 2 60.56 2.96 81.46
N ALA A 3 59.41 3.18 80.91
CA ALA A 3 58.98 2.51 79.67
C ALA A 3 59.44 3.36 78.47
N ARG A 4 60.29 2.81 77.64
CA ARG A 4 60.71 3.40 76.35
C ARG A 4 59.71 3.05 75.24
N PHE A 5 59.12 4.04 74.67
CA PHE A 5 58.33 3.91 73.39
C PHE A 5 59.27 3.92 72.20
N LEU A 6 59.22 2.85 71.41
CA LEU A 6 59.82 2.79 70.05
C LEU A 6 58.79 3.29 69.02
N LEU A 7 59.17 4.36 68.33
CA LEU A 7 58.42 4.86 67.21
C LEU A 7 58.86 4.06 65.94
N ALA A 8 57.98 3.27 65.34
CA ALA A 8 58.22 2.66 64.09
C ALA A 8 57.58 3.56 62.97
N THR A 9 58.46 4.13 62.15
CA THR A 9 58.07 4.92 61.00
C THR A 9 57.73 3.97 59.83
N CYS A 10 56.46 3.92 59.47
CA CYS A 10 55.94 3.17 58.31
C CYS A 10 55.94 4.09 57.12
N THR A 11 56.87 3.91 56.18
CA THR A 11 56.89 4.62 54.88
C THR A 11 55.92 3.99 53.95
N LEU A 12 54.84 4.70 53.63
CA LEU A 12 53.78 4.30 52.71
C LEU A 12 54.18 4.69 51.25
N SER A 13 54.59 3.71 50.46
CA SER A 13 54.89 3.90 49.02
C SER A 13 53.59 3.92 48.23
N PHE A 14 53.20 5.08 47.73
CA PHE A 14 52.10 5.23 46.81
C PHE A 14 52.55 4.77 45.40
N LEU A 15 52.11 3.58 44.98
CA LEU A 15 52.17 3.15 43.58
C LEU A 15 51.01 3.82 42.83
N PHE A 16 51.32 4.82 42.02
CA PHE A 16 50.37 5.34 41.00
C PHE A 16 50.18 4.29 39.92
N SER A 17 49.11 3.51 40.05
CA SER A 17 48.61 2.68 38.94
C SER A 17 47.89 3.57 37.93
N CYS A 18 48.54 3.86 36.82
CA CYS A 18 47.91 4.54 35.67
C CYS A 18 46.96 3.54 34.97
N GLY A 19 45.72 3.45 35.47
CA GLY A 19 44.65 2.70 34.87
C GLY A 19 44.19 3.40 33.59
N ALA A 20 44.76 3.03 32.46
CA ALA A 20 44.20 3.37 31.15
C ALA A 20 42.78 2.82 31.07
N LYS A 21 41.78 3.67 31.23
CA LYS A 21 40.40 3.37 30.84
C LYS A 21 40.42 3.06 29.33
N ARG A 22 40.42 1.77 28.97
CA ARG A 22 39.96 1.32 27.67
C ARG A 22 38.51 1.79 27.54
N LYS A 23 38.28 2.87 26.78
CA LYS A 23 36.99 3.10 26.17
C LYS A 23 36.76 1.93 25.24
N SER A 24 35.99 0.97 25.66
CA SER A 24 35.29 0.06 24.73
C SER A 24 34.28 0.91 23.99
N THR A 25 34.68 1.45 22.86
CA THR A 25 33.77 1.87 21.82
C THR A 25 33.32 0.59 21.13
N GLU A 26 32.47 -0.19 21.79
CA GLU A 26 31.49 -0.97 21.07
C GLU A 26 30.61 0.10 20.37
N MET A 27 30.85 0.32 19.10
CA MET A 27 29.84 0.86 18.22
C MET A 27 28.74 -0.21 18.22
N GLU A 28 27.76 -0.05 19.11
CA GLU A 28 26.44 -0.64 18.96
C GLU A 28 26.02 -0.23 17.54
N SER A 29 25.97 -1.20 16.64
CA SER A 29 25.45 -0.94 15.28
C SER A 29 24.04 -0.42 15.50
N ALA A 30 23.84 0.87 15.26
CA ALA A 30 22.55 1.48 15.46
C ALA A 30 21.52 0.64 14.72
N HIS A 31 20.59 0.01 15.45
CA HIS A 31 19.51 -0.78 14.87
C HIS A 31 18.77 0.13 13.88
N LYS A 32 18.78 -0.25 12.61
CA LYS A 32 18.02 0.47 11.59
C LYS A 32 16.55 0.09 11.76
N PRO A 33 15.66 1.04 12.06
CA PRO A 33 14.26 0.74 12.24
C PRO A 33 13.63 0.00 11.05
N THR A 34 12.65 -0.84 11.34
CA THR A 34 11.91 -1.64 10.37
C THR A 34 10.42 -1.29 10.39
N ILE A 35 9.84 -1.06 9.21
CA ILE A 35 8.41 -0.77 9.04
C ILE A 35 7.84 -1.81 8.10
N ALA A 36 6.95 -2.68 8.62
CA ALA A 36 6.28 -3.70 7.84
C ALA A 36 4.94 -3.19 7.30
N VAL A 37 4.59 -3.58 6.08
CA VAL A 37 3.38 -3.10 5.40
C VAL A 37 2.68 -4.22 4.64
N VAL A 38 1.37 -4.10 4.43
CA VAL A 38 0.54 -5.13 3.81
C VAL A 38 0.28 -4.93 2.32
N ASN A 39 0.55 -3.76 1.77
CA ASN A 39 0.41 -3.46 0.34
C ASN A 39 1.43 -2.45 -0.16
N TYR A 40 1.55 -2.34 -1.49
CA TYR A 40 2.53 -1.46 -2.09
C TYR A 40 2.24 0.04 -1.91
N PRO A 41 1.01 0.55 -1.96
CA PRO A 41 0.74 1.96 -1.64
C PRO A 41 1.30 2.38 -0.29
N LEU A 42 1.11 1.56 0.76
CA LEU A 42 1.68 1.83 2.09
C LEU A 42 3.21 1.72 2.09
N ALA A 43 3.78 0.74 1.34
CA ALA A 43 5.23 0.64 1.16
C ALA A 43 5.79 1.93 0.57
N TYR A 44 5.20 2.39 -0.52
CA TYR A 44 5.60 3.62 -1.17
C TYR A 44 5.49 4.85 -0.26
N PHE A 45 4.38 4.98 0.48
CA PHE A 45 4.21 6.10 1.42
C PHE A 45 5.25 6.03 2.54
N ALA A 46 5.46 4.85 3.13
CA ALA A 46 6.48 4.66 4.15
C ALA A 46 7.90 4.94 3.63
N GLU A 47 8.26 4.45 2.44
CA GLU A 47 9.55 4.74 1.76
C GLU A 47 9.75 6.24 1.55
N ARG A 48 8.72 6.96 1.08
CA ARG A 48 8.75 8.41 0.87
C ARG A 48 8.88 9.20 2.17
N LEU A 49 8.24 8.73 3.25
CA LEU A 49 8.21 9.40 4.55
C LEU A 49 9.49 9.14 5.35
N ALA A 50 9.90 7.88 5.43
CA ALA A 50 11.06 7.48 6.20
C ALA A 50 12.40 7.81 5.51
N GLY A 51 12.45 7.79 4.17
CA GLY A 51 13.72 7.90 3.45
C GLY A 51 14.66 6.76 3.83
N GLU A 52 15.92 7.10 4.14
CA GLU A 52 16.94 6.08 4.40
C GLU A 52 17.01 5.62 5.87
N PHE A 53 16.30 6.27 6.80
CA PHE A 53 16.45 5.95 8.23
C PHE A 53 15.79 4.62 8.61
N ALA A 54 14.78 4.15 7.88
CA ALA A 54 14.11 2.88 8.14
C ALA A 54 14.22 1.92 6.94
N THR A 55 14.03 0.62 7.22
CA THR A 55 13.87 -0.42 6.21
C THR A 55 12.39 -0.76 6.08
N ILE A 56 11.85 -0.72 4.86
CA ILE A 56 10.46 -1.08 4.62
C ILE A 56 10.39 -2.55 4.22
N ILE A 57 9.55 -3.33 4.94
CA ILE A 57 9.31 -4.75 4.71
C ILE A 57 7.96 -4.90 4.01
N PHE A 58 7.99 -5.35 2.76
CA PHE A 58 6.82 -5.69 1.96
C PHE A 58 7.11 -7.01 1.25
N ASP A 59 6.56 -8.09 1.76
CA ASP A 59 6.94 -9.47 1.43
C ASP A 59 6.01 -10.18 0.43
N ALA A 60 4.92 -9.53 -0.02
CA ALA A 60 4.03 -10.12 -1.00
C ALA A 60 4.77 -10.38 -2.32
N PRO A 61 4.66 -11.59 -2.89
CA PRO A 61 5.24 -11.92 -4.19
C PRO A 61 4.70 -11.00 -5.29
N SER A 62 5.55 -10.64 -6.26
CA SER A 62 5.20 -9.67 -7.31
C SER A 62 4.09 -10.15 -8.26
N ASP A 63 3.85 -11.44 -8.32
CA ASP A 63 2.87 -12.10 -9.20
C ASP A 63 1.55 -12.44 -8.49
N LEU A 64 1.39 -12.09 -7.22
CA LEU A 64 0.16 -12.30 -6.44
C LEU A 64 -0.48 -10.97 -6.04
N ASP A 65 -1.81 -10.98 -5.88
CA ASP A 65 -2.51 -9.84 -5.27
C ASP A 65 -2.30 -9.87 -3.75
N PRO A 66 -1.65 -8.85 -3.16
CA PRO A 66 -1.40 -8.81 -1.73
C PRO A 66 -2.66 -8.81 -0.85
N ALA A 67 -3.82 -8.46 -1.41
CA ALA A 67 -5.09 -8.50 -0.68
C ALA A 67 -5.50 -9.95 -0.31
N PHE A 68 -5.11 -10.92 -1.15
CA PHE A 68 -5.48 -12.33 -1.04
C PHE A 68 -4.28 -13.26 -0.81
N TRP A 69 -3.07 -12.70 -0.78
CA TRP A 69 -1.88 -13.44 -0.44
C TRP A 69 -1.86 -13.79 1.05
N GLU A 70 -1.42 -15.01 1.35
CA GLU A 70 -1.21 -15.48 2.72
C GLU A 70 0.29 -15.64 2.99
N PRO A 71 0.85 -14.94 4.00
CA PRO A 71 2.26 -15.06 4.37
C PRO A 71 2.55 -16.41 5.05
N THR A 72 3.79 -16.86 4.93
CA THR A 72 4.29 -18.00 5.72
C THR A 72 4.46 -17.60 7.19
N ASP A 73 4.60 -18.61 8.07
CA ASP A 73 4.84 -18.39 9.50
C ASP A 73 6.11 -17.54 9.73
N GLU A 74 7.18 -17.75 8.93
CA GLU A 74 8.41 -16.97 9.04
C GLU A 74 8.21 -15.51 8.61
N GLN A 75 7.35 -15.24 7.63
CA GLN A 75 7.00 -13.89 7.21
C GLN A 75 6.16 -13.18 8.27
N ILE A 76 5.21 -13.91 8.89
CA ILE A 76 4.42 -13.39 10.03
C ILE A 76 5.35 -13.04 11.21
N VAL A 77 6.27 -13.93 11.59
CA VAL A 77 7.23 -13.69 12.67
C VAL A 77 8.10 -12.45 12.36
N ARG A 78 8.57 -12.30 11.12
CA ARG A 78 9.33 -11.12 10.71
C ARG A 78 8.52 -9.84 10.80
N MET A 79 7.24 -9.89 10.42
CA MET A 79 6.33 -8.76 10.55
C MET A 79 6.08 -8.41 12.01
N GLN A 80 5.85 -9.42 12.88
CA GLN A 80 5.67 -9.21 14.32
C GLN A 80 6.89 -8.58 15.01
N GLN A 81 8.08 -8.75 14.46
CA GLN A 81 9.33 -8.17 14.96
C GLN A 81 9.62 -6.75 14.44
N ALA A 82 8.81 -6.24 13.52
CA ALA A 82 8.98 -4.89 13.02
C ALA A 82 8.69 -3.84 14.10
N ASP A 83 9.41 -2.72 14.06
CA ASP A 83 9.21 -1.61 14.98
C ASP A 83 7.86 -0.93 14.77
N LEU A 84 7.34 -0.92 13.51
CA LEU A 84 6.03 -0.40 13.15
C LEU A 84 5.40 -1.30 12.07
N ILE A 85 4.11 -1.60 12.22
CA ILE A 85 3.31 -2.40 11.28
C ILE A 85 2.18 -1.55 10.75
N LEU A 86 2.08 -1.41 9.44
CA LEU A 86 1.08 -0.60 8.77
C LEU A 86 0.06 -1.49 8.05
N LEU A 87 -1.17 -1.46 8.52
CA LEU A 87 -2.32 -2.10 7.87
C LEU A 87 -3.07 -1.09 7.00
N ASN A 88 -3.59 -1.56 5.88
CA ASN A 88 -4.45 -0.74 5.03
C ASN A 88 -5.79 -0.42 5.69
N GLY A 89 -6.29 -1.31 6.54
CA GLY A 89 -7.67 -1.31 7.00
C GLY A 89 -8.62 -1.80 5.90
N ALA A 90 -9.92 -1.54 6.06
CA ALA A 90 -10.96 -1.91 5.11
C ALA A 90 -10.95 -3.40 4.72
N ASN A 91 -10.62 -4.29 5.65
CA ASN A 91 -10.49 -5.74 5.47
C ASN A 91 -9.44 -6.18 4.42
N TYR A 92 -8.50 -5.33 4.07
CA TYR A 92 -7.34 -5.72 3.26
C TYR A 92 -6.44 -6.68 4.04
N ALA A 93 -5.83 -7.66 3.36
CA ALA A 93 -4.94 -8.64 4.00
C ALA A 93 -5.62 -9.34 5.19
N GLN A 94 -6.67 -10.12 4.92
CA GLN A 94 -7.52 -10.75 5.95
C GLN A 94 -6.73 -11.62 6.94
N TRP A 95 -5.60 -12.21 6.53
CA TRP A 95 -4.70 -12.96 7.39
C TRP A 95 -4.20 -12.16 8.61
N ALA A 96 -4.11 -10.82 8.49
CA ALA A 96 -3.64 -9.96 9.58
C ALA A 96 -4.56 -10.01 10.81
N ALA A 97 -5.86 -10.34 10.64
CA ALA A 97 -6.81 -10.48 11.73
C ALA A 97 -6.52 -11.71 12.62
N THR A 98 -5.80 -12.72 12.10
CA THR A 98 -5.47 -13.98 12.79
C THR A 98 -3.98 -14.10 13.13
N ALA A 99 -3.13 -13.23 12.60
CA ALA A 99 -1.68 -13.30 12.72
C ALA A 99 -1.12 -12.87 14.09
N SER A 100 -1.97 -12.53 15.07
CA SER A 100 -1.54 -12.09 16.42
C SER A 100 -0.50 -10.96 16.37
N LEU A 101 -0.71 -9.96 15.52
CA LEU A 101 0.19 -8.82 15.40
C LEU A 101 0.23 -8.01 16.70
N PRO A 102 1.40 -7.47 17.13
CA PRO A 102 1.51 -6.68 18.34
C PRO A 102 0.68 -5.39 18.25
N PHE A 103 -0.28 -5.21 19.15
CA PHE A 103 -1.19 -4.07 19.12
C PHE A 103 -0.47 -2.72 19.22
N GLU A 104 0.58 -2.63 20.03
CA GLU A 104 1.28 -1.38 20.31
C GLU A 104 2.07 -0.85 19.09
N SER A 105 2.54 -1.73 18.21
CA SER A 105 3.28 -1.37 17.00
C SER A 105 2.43 -1.47 15.72
N THR A 106 1.15 -1.80 15.81
CA THR A 106 0.27 -1.97 14.65
C THR A 106 -0.67 -0.78 14.47
N VAL A 107 -0.66 -0.19 13.27
CA VAL A 107 -1.46 0.98 12.91
C VAL A 107 -2.35 0.66 11.71
N ASP A 108 -3.67 0.74 11.88
CA ASP A 108 -4.63 0.79 10.77
C ASP A 108 -4.65 2.22 10.19
N THR A 109 -4.10 2.36 8.98
CA THR A 109 -3.91 3.67 8.34
C THR A 109 -5.20 4.30 7.86
N SER A 110 -6.30 3.54 7.78
CA SER A 110 -7.61 4.01 7.32
C SER A 110 -8.65 4.19 8.43
N SER A 111 -8.32 3.86 9.68
CA SER A 111 -9.25 3.90 10.82
C SER A 111 -9.94 5.25 11.00
N SER A 112 -9.26 6.36 10.73
CA SER A 112 -9.81 7.71 10.89
C SER A 112 -10.96 8.04 9.93
N PHE A 113 -11.10 7.29 8.82
CA PHE A 113 -12.18 7.43 7.85
C PHE A 113 -13.01 6.16 7.64
N GLU A 114 -13.02 5.25 8.59
CA GLU A 114 -13.79 4.00 8.55
C GLU A 114 -15.27 4.23 8.19
N LYS A 115 -15.90 5.30 8.71
CA LYS A 115 -17.28 5.69 8.37
C LYS A 115 -17.51 6.00 6.89
N SER A 116 -16.43 6.16 6.14
CA SER A 116 -16.43 6.42 4.69
C SER A 116 -16.09 5.18 3.88
N PHE A 117 -16.02 4.00 4.50
CA PHE A 117 -15.83 2.77 3.75
C PHE A 117 -17.04 2.49 2.86
N ILE A 118 -16.78 1.89 1.71
CA ILE A 118 -17.79 1.52 0.73
C ILE A 118 -18.11 0.05 0.92
N THR A 119 -19.39 -0.26 1.16
CA THR A 119 -19.86 -1.65 1.26
C THR A 119 -20.24 -2.16 -0.12
N ILE A 120 -19.76 -3.35 -0.48
CA ILE A 120 -20.12 -4.07 -1.70
C ILE A 120 -21.11 -5.16 -1.30
N GLU A 121 -22.36 -5.01 -1.72
CA GLU A 121 -23.46 -5.92 -1.33
C GLU A 121 -23.45 -7.25 -2.11
N SER A 122 -22.84 -7.29 -3.30
CA SER A 122 -22.85 -8.48 -4.18
C SER A 122 -21.68 -9.40 -3.89
N ALA A 123 -21.98 -10.56 -3.29
CA ALA A 123 -21.01 -11.64 -3.13
C ALA A 123 -20.81 -12.39 -4.46
N ILE A 124 -20.05 -11.85 -5.41
CA ILE A 124 -19.63 -12.62 -6.55
C ILE A 124 -18.27 -13.23 -6.21
N LYS A 125 -18.22 -14.57 -6.22
CA LYS A 125 -17.01 -15.35 -5.97
C LYS A 125 -16.36 -15.71 -7.28
N HIS A 126 -15.03 -15.60 -7.37
CA HIS A 126 -14.24 -16.04 -8.50
C HIS A 126 -12.83 -16.42 -8.07
N THR A 127 -12.07 -17.00 -8.98
CA THR A 127 -10.66 -17.37 -8.80
C THR A 127 -9.80 -16.61 -9.80
N HIS A 128 -8.65 -16.10 -9.37
CA HIS A 128 -7.61 -15.64 -10.27
C HIS A 128 -6.70 -16.82 -10.62
N ARG A 129 -6.52 -17.07 -11.92
CA ARG A 129 -5.80 -18.22 -12.48
C ARG A 129 -6.49 -19.58 -12.21
N LYS A 130 -6.16 -20.60 -13.02
CA LYS A 130 -6.74 -21.96 -12.91
C LYS A 130 -6.51 -22.66 -11.56
N GLU A 131 -5.53 -22.21 -10.79
CA GLU A 131 -5.12 -22.82 -9.49
C GLU A 131 -5.22 -21.81 -8.32
N GLY A 132 -5.80 -20.61 -8.54
CA GLY A 132 -5.98 -19.61 -7.50
C GLY A 132 -7.06 -19.97 -6.49
N ALA A 133 -6.94 -19.54 -5.23
CA ALA A 133 -7.98 -19.68 -4.24
C ALA A 133 -9.24 -18.88 -4.62
N GLU A 134 -10.43 -19.47 -4.41
CA GLU A 134 -11.71 -18.75 -4.59
C GLU A 134 -11.80 -17.65 -3.53
N HIS A 135 -12.11 -16.42 -3.95
CA HIS A 135 -12.33 -15.31 -3.04
C HIS A 135 -13.58 -14.50 -3.43
N SER A 136 -14.06 -13.69 -2.50
CA SER A 136 -15.28 -12.90 -2.64
C SER A 136 -14.95 -11.42 -2.56
N HIS A 137 -15.58 -10.61 -3.42
CA HIS A 137 -15.57 -9.15 -3.33
C HIS A 137 -16.75 -8.59 -2.50
N ALA A 138 -17.54 -9.44 -1.84
CA ALA A 138 -18.51 -8.94 -0.88
C ALA A 138 -17.84 -8.40 0.36
N GLY A 139 -18.41 -7.38 0.95
CA GLY A 139 -17.92 -6.77 2.16
C GLY A 139 -17.50 -5.32 1.96
N ILE A 140 -16.32 -4.95 2.40
CA ILE A 140 -15.81 -3.58 2.28
C ILE A 140 -14.84 -3.49 1.09
N ALA A 141 -15.05 -2.49 0.22
CA ALA A 141 -14.08 -2.15 -0.80
C ALA A 141 -12.78 -1.68 -0.12
N PHE A 142 -11.65 -2.27 -0.48
CA PHE A 142 -10.41 -2.09 0.24
C PHE A 142 -9.37 -1.22 -0.49
N THR A 143 -9.60 -0.83 -1.73
CA THR A 143 -8.70 0.01 -2.54
C THR A 143 -8.78 1.49 -2.17
N THR A 144 -8.71 1.78 -0.85
CA THR A 144 -8.93 3.11 -0.27
C THR A 144 -8.02 4.19 -0.84
N TRP A 145 -6.79 3.82 -1.21
CA TRP A 145 -5.77 4.72 -1.79
C TRP A 145 -6.11 5.24 -3.20
N MET A 146 -7.11 4.65 -3.87
CA MET A 146 -7.60 5.13 -5.16
C MET A 146 -8.32 6.49 -5.03
N ASP A 147 -8.93 6.83 -3.89
CA ASP A 147 -9.24 8.22 -3.58
C ASP A 147 -7.97 8.91 -3.05
N PHE A 148 -7.31 9.72 -3.86
CA PHE A 148 -6.05 10.38 -3.48
C PHE A 148 -6.15 11.28 -2.25
N ARG A 149 -7.35 11.70 -1.85
CA ARG A 149 -7.59 12.39 -0.58
C ARG A 149 -7.47 11.42 0.58
N GLN A 150 -8.03 10.21 0.46
CA GLN A 150 -7.90 9.15 1.47
C GLN A 150 -6.45 8.64 1.53
N ALA A 151 -5.77 8.49 0.37
CA ALA A 151 -4.33 8.22 0.32
C ALA A 151 -3.52 9.26 1.11
N GLY A 152 -3.88 10.54 1.01
CA GLY A 152 -3.27 11.61 1.80
C GLY A 152 -3.52 11.47 3.31
N VAL A 153 -4.71 11.00 3.72
CA VAL A 153 -5.01 10.69 5.13
C VAL A 153 -4.17 9.51 5.60
N GLN A 154 -4.08 8.43 4.82
CA GLN A 154 -3.21 7.28 5.15
C GLN A 154 -1.75 7.71 5.30
N ALA A 155 -1.20 8.49 4.36
CA ALA A 155 0.16 9.03 4.46
C ALA A 155 0.36 9.89 5.72
N THR A 156 -0.65 10.67 6.13
CA THR A 156 -0.60 11.48 7.35
C THR A 156 -0.61 10.61 8.61
N THR A 157 -1.41 9.54 8.63
CA THR A 157 -1.43 8.57 9.72
C THR A 157 -0.08 7.89 9.87
N ILE A 158 0.54 7.45 8.76
CA ILE A 158 1.88 6.86 8.76
C ILE A 158 2.92 7.83 9.29
N ALA A 159 2.93 9.08 8.80
CA ALA A 159 3.88 10.10 9.24
C ALA A 159 3.74 10.40 10.75
N THR A 160 2.50 10.38 11.25
CA THR A 160 2.22 10.58 12.68
C THR A 160 2.76 9.43 13.50
N ALA A 161 2.52 8.18 13.10
CA ALA A 161 3.04 7.00 13.77
C ALA A 161 4.58 7.00 13.81
N ILE A 162 5.22 7.23 12.65
CA ILE A 162 6.69 7.35 12.58
C ILE A 162 7.20 8.47 13.51
N GLY A 163 6.54 9.63 13.55
CA GLY A 163 6.95 10.75 14.39
C GLY A 163 6.75 10.52 15.89
N VAL A 164 5.87 9.57 16.28
CA VAL A 164 5.69 9.13 17.66
C VAL A 164 6.78 8.13 18.06
N ASP A 165 7.02 7.11 17.23
CA ASP A 165 7.97 6.03 17.53
C ASP A 165 9.44 6.47 17.35
N PHE A 166 9.68 7.41 16.43
CA PHE A 166 11.02 7.93 16.10
C PHE A 166 11.05 9.46 16.17
N PRO A 167 10.96 10.07 17.38
CA PRO A 167 10.80 11.51 17.56
C PRO A 167 11.95 12.33 16.94
N ASP A 168 13.16 11.80 16.88
CA ASP A 168 14.32 12.47 16.27
C ASP A 168 14.18 12.61 14.74
N GLN A 169 13.31 11.82 14.11
CA GLN A 169 13.04 11.87 12.67
C GLN A 169 11.82 12.72 12.31
N LYS A 170 11.07 13.18 13.30
CA LYS A 170 9.76 13.84 13.11
C LYS A 170 9.80 15.00 12.12
N ASP A 171 10.77 15.90 12.23
CA ASP A 171 10.84 17.09 11.36
C ASP A 171 11.11 16.69 9.90
N ALA A 172 11.99 15.72 9.67
CA ALA A 172 12.28 15.20 8.34
C ALA A 172 11.06 14.49 7.74
N VAL A 173 10.37 13.66 8.53
CA VAL A 173 9.14 12.97 8.14
C VAL A 173 8.03 13.96 7.78
N MET A 174 7.83 15.00 8.59
CA MET A 174 6.81 16.03 8.30
C MET A 174 7.11 16.84 7.04
N LYS A 175 8.39 17.11 6.76
CA LYS A 175 8.80 17.74 5.50
C LYS A 175 8.51 16.82 4.30
N ASN A 176 8.81 15.53 4.43
CA ASN A 176 8.55 14.52 3.39
C ASN A 176 7.04 14.35 3.17
N LEU A 177 6.24 14.36 4.25
CA LEU A 177 4.78 14.35 4.17
C LEU A 177 4.25 15.52 3.35
N ALA A 178 4.71 16.74 3.59
CA ALA A 178 4.26 17.91 2.85
C ALA A 178 4.51 17.76 1.34
N ALA A 179 5.64 17.19 0.94
CA ALA A 179 5.94 16.91 -0.46
C ALA A 179 5.01 15.83 -1.03
N LEU A 180 4.81 14.70 -0.32
CA LEU A 180 3.91 13.62 -0.75
C LEU A 180 2.46 14.10 -0.88
N LEU A 181 1.97 14.89 0.08
CA LEU A 181 0.61 15.46 0.00
C LEU A 181 0.45 16.42 -1.19
N THR A 182 1.50 17.14 -1.58
CA THR A 182 1.49 17.97 -2.78
C THR A 182 1.33 17.12 -4.04
N ASP A 183 2.08 16.02 -4.15
CA ASP A 183 1.96 15.08 -5.27
C ASP A 183 0.56 14.45 -5.35
N LEU A 184 0.01 13.97 -4.22
CA LEU A 184 -1.32 13.36 -4.17
C LEU A 184 -2.44 14.37 -4.49
N LYS A 185 -2.30 15.61 -4.03
CA LYS A 185 -3.25 16.68 -4.36
C LYS A 185 -3.24 17.01 -5.85
N GLU A 186 -2.09 17.02 -6.49
CA GLU A 186 -1.99 17.23 -7.93
C GLU A 186 -2.60 16.05 -8.70
N LEU A 187 -2.33 14.81 -8.30
CA LEU A 187 -3.01 13.63 -8.87
C LEU A 187 -4.53 13.74 -8.76
N HIS A 188 -5.04 14.10 -7.57
CA HIS A 188 -6.48 14.31 -7.38
C HIS A 188 -7.03 15.34 -8.37
N ARG A 189 -6.36 16.49 -8.51
CA ARG A 189 -6.78 17.58 -9.38
C ARG A 189 -6.81 17.20 -10.85
N VAL A 190 -5.76 16.51 -11.33
CA VAL A 190 -5.67 16.10 -12.74
C VAL A 190 -6.65 14.98 -13.07
N THR A 191 -6.84 14.02 -12.15
CA THR A 191 -7.83 12.94 -12.29
C THR A 191 -9.24 13.52 -12.38
N ALA A 192 -9.61 14.43 -11.48
CA ALA A 192 -10.91 15.07 -11.49
C ALA A 192 -11.18 15.79 -12.83
N LYS A 193 -10.17 16.47 -13.40
CA LYS A 193 -10.28 17.13 -14.70
C LYS A 193 -10.47 16.13 -15.85
N VAL A 194 -9.69 15.04 -15.86
CA VAL A 194 -9.76 14.02 -16.91
C VAL A 194 -11.11 13.31 -16.88
N VAL A 195 -11.55 12.88 -15.69
CA VAL A 195 -12.85 12.20 -15.54
C VAL A 195 -14.02 13.11 -15.94
N ALA A 196 -13.96 14.41 -15.59
CA ALA A 196 -14.98 15.38 -16.02
C ALA A 196 -15.10 15.46 -17.55
N ASN A 197 -14.00 15.27 -18.31
CA ASN A 197 -14.01 15.28 -19.76
C ASN A 197 -14.68 14.02 -20.38
N LEU A 198 -14.89 12.95 -19.59
CA LEU A 198 -15.65 11.77 -20.04
C LEU A 198 -17.16 12.04 -20.11
N ASN A 199 -17.63 13.22 -19.65
CA ASN A 199 -19.03 13.64 -19.71
C ASN A 199 -20.01 12.62 -19.10
N HIS A 200 -19.63 12.03 -17.96
CA HIS A 200 -20.40 10.96 -17.29
C HIS A 200 -20.66 9.71 -18.16
N ALA A 201 -19.85 9.47 -19.19
CA ALA A 201 -19.92 8.23 -19.93
C ALA A 201 -19.59 7.05 -19.03
N PRO A 202 -20.42 6.01 -18.96
CA PRO A 202 -20.11 4.82 -18.18
C PRO A 202 -18.91 4.09 -18.76
N VAL A 203 -18.14 3.46 -17.87
CA VAL A 203 -16.95 2.68 -18.21
C VAL A 203 -17.14 1.26 -17.72
N ILE A 204 -16.86 0.26 -18.55
CA ILE A 204 -16.82 -1.13 -18.11
C ILE A 204 -15.44 -1.39 -17.52
N ALA A 205 -15.36 -2.09 -16.39
CA ALA A 205 -14.10 -2.50 -15.78
C ALA A 205 -13.98 -4.02 -15.77
N SER A 206 -12.75 -4.53 -15.96
CA SER A 206 -12.43 -5.95 -15.80
C SER A 206 -12.70 -6.45 -14.40
N HIS A 207 -12.49 -5.59 -13.38
CA HIS A 207 -12.56 -5.97 -11.97
C HIS A 207 -13.16 -4.87 -11.08
N PRO A 208 -13.81 -5.20 -9.95
CA PRO A 208 -14.42 -4.23 -9.03
C PRO A 208 -13.35 -3.60 -8.11
N SER A 209 -12.46 -2.80 -8.66
CA SER A 209 -11.35 -2.17 -7.94
C SER A 209 -11.48 -0.65 -7.82
N TYR A 210 -12.55 -0.05 -8.39
CA TYR A 210 -12.60 1.41 -8.64
C TYR A 210 -13.63 2.16 -7.81
N GLN A 211 -14.28 1.55 -6.83
CA GLN A 211 -15.38 2.15 -6.04
C GLN A 211 -15.00 3.50 -5.42
N TYR A 212 -13.76 3.65 -4.95
CA TYR A 212 -13.29 4.90 -4.40
C TYR A 212 -13.08 5.98 -5.48
N TRP A 213 -12.71 5.61 -6.71
CA TRP A 213 -12.70 6.52 -7.84
C TRP A 213 -14.11 6.92 -8.27
N GLU A 214 -15.04 5.97 -8.35
CA GLU A 214 -16.45 6.24 -8.64
C GLU A 214 -16.98 7.35 -7.74
N ARG A 215 -16.82 7.16 -6.44
CA ARG A 215 -17.26 8.14 -5.45
C ARG A 215 -16.50 9.46 -5.53
N ALA A 216 -15.17 9.42 -5.65
CA ALA A 216 -14.31 10.61 -5.61
C ALA A 216 -14.50 11.51 -6.82
N TYR A 217 -14.73 10.93 -8.00
CA TYR A 217 -14.73 11.63 -9.27
C TYR A 217 -16.06 11.55 -10.03
N ARG A 218 -17.07 10.87 -9.45
CA ARG A 218 -18.37 10.64 -10.09
C ARG A 218 -18.23 9.89 -11.42
N LEU A 219 -17.35 8.92 -11.46
CA LEU A 219 -17.20 7.99 -12.57
C LEU A 219 -18.21 6.86 -12.37
N GLU A 220 -18.95 6.50 -13.39
CA GLU A 220 -19.82 5.32 -13.39
C GLU A 220 -19.03 4.13 -13.92
N VAL A 221 -18.81 3.10 -13.07
CA VAL A 221 -18.04 1.90 -13.42
C VAL A 221 -18.92 0.65 -13.34
N LEU A 222 -19.01 -0.06 -14.45
CA LEU A 222 -19.75 -1.31 -14.59
C LEU A 222 -18.77 -2.47 -14.49
N SER A 223 -18.55 -2.99 -13.29
CA SER A 223 -17.51 -3.99 -13.05
C SER A 223 -17.93 -5.39 -13.47
N LEU A 224 -17.03 -6.07 -14.17
CA LEU A 224 -17.06 -7.51 -14.44
C LEU A 224 -16.16 -8.24 -13.44
N LEU A 225 -15.94 -9.55 -13.67
CA LEU A 225 -15.00 -10.37 -12.91
C LEU A 225 -14.10 -11.13 -13.90
N TRP A 226 -13.27 -10.37 -14.60
CA TRP A 226 -12.39 -10.90 -15.62
C TRP A 226 -10.94 -10.83 -15.20
N ASP A 227 -10.26 -11.92 -15.35
CA ASP A 227 -8.81 -11.98 -15.22
C ASP A 227 -8.16 -11.62 -16.57
N SER A 228 -7.23 -10.67 -16.53
CA SER A 228 -6.53 -10.18 -17.73
C SER A 228 -5.67 -11.25 -18.42
N GLU A 229 -5.26 -12.29 -17.68
CA GLU A 229 -4.42 -13.40 -18.16
C GLU A 229 -5.23 -14.62 -18.63
N MET A 230 -6.55 -14.67 -18.34
CA MET A 230 -7.41 -15.79 -18.66
C MET A 230 -8.15 -15.54 -20.00
N GLU A 231 -8.23 -16.54 -20.87
CA GLU A 231 -9.01 -16.42 -22.10
C GLU A 231 -10.49 -16.08 -21.86
N LEU A 232 -11.02 -15.14 -22.63
CA LEU A 232 -12.43 -14.76 -22.56
C LEU A 232 -13.32 -15.84 -23.20
N GLY A 233 -13.91 -16.66 -22.34
CA GLY A 233 -14.87 -17.70 -22.77
C GLY A 233 -16.19 -17.14 -23.29
N THR A 234 -17.03 -18.02 -23.81
CA THR A 234 -18.35 -17.67 -24.37
C THR A 234 -19.24 -16.98 -23.33
N GLU A 235 -19.20 -17.42 -22.08
CA GLU A 235 -20.01 -16.87 -20.99
C GLU A 235 -19.58 -15.43 -20.66
N ALA A 236 -18.27 -15.18 -20.51
CA ALA A 236 -17.74 -13.83 -20.28
C ALA A 236 -18.20 -12.85 -21.38
N ILE A 237 -18.12 -13.27 -22.64
CA ILE A 237 -18.58 -12.45 -23.78
C ILE A 237 -20.10 -12.23 -23.75
N ALA A 238 -20.90 -13.24 -23.34
CA ALA A 238 -22.33 -13.09 -23.17
C ALA A 238 -22.68 -12.08 -22.07
N ASP A 239 -21.98 -12.11 -20.95
CA ASP A 239 -22.18 -11.16 -19.84
C ASP A 239 -21.80 -9.73 -20.25
N LEU A 240 -20.70 -9.55 -20.97
CA LEU A 240 -20.36 -8.24 -21.53
C LEU A 240 -21.46 -7.70 -22.45
N LYS A 241 -22.02 -8.54 -23.31
CA LYS A 241 -23.15 -8.13 -24.21
C LYS A 241 -24.36 -7.68 -23.38
N LYS A 242 -24.72 -8.39 -22.31
CA LYS A 242 -25.82 -7.97 -21.43
C LYS A 242 -25.54 -6.59 -20.80
N VAL A 243 -24.29 -6.35 -20.38
CA VAL A 243 -23.89 -5.04 -19.84
C VAL A 243 -24.02 -3.95 -20.91
N GLN A 244 -23.59 -4.20 -22.15
CA GLN A 244 -23.73 -3.27 -23.27
C GLN A 244 -25.19 -3.01 -23.65
N GLU A 245 -26.04 -4.04 -23.65
CA GLU A 245 -27.48 -3.95 -23.93
C GLU A 245 -28.21 -3.12 -22.87
N ALA A 246 -27.84 -3.31 -21.59
CA ALA A 246 -28.41 -2.55 -20.47
C ALA A 246 -27.92 -1.09 -20.43
N ASN A 247 -26.73 -0.81 -21.02
CA ASN A 247 -26.11 0.51 -21.03
C ASN A 247 -25.77 0.96 -22.46
N PRO A 248 -26.79 1.34 -23.27
CA PRO A 248 -26.59 1.75 -24.65
C PRO A 248 -25.66 2.95 -24.74
N GLY A 249 -24.59 2.82 -25.50
CA GLY A 249 -23.62 3.90 -25.70
C GLY A 249 -22.36 3.78 -24.83
N VAL A 250 -22.24 2.74 -23.98
CA VAL A 250 -20.96 2.45 -23.32
C VAL A 250 -19.90 2.10 -24.38
N LYS A 251 -18.76 2.80 -24.31
CA LYS A 251 -17.68 2.72 -25.33
C LYS A 251 -16.32 2.42 -24.73
N TYR A 252 -16.19 2.45 -23.42
CA TYR A 252 -14.91 2.42 -22.73
C TYR A 252 -14.79 1.19 -21.86
N PHE A 253 -13.61 0.58 -21.90
CA PHE A 253 -13.26 -0.56 -21.07
C PHE A 253 -11.92 -0.32 -20.37
N ILE A 254 -11.88 -0.50 -19.07
CA ILE A 254 -10.66 -0.41 -18.27
C ILE A 254 -10.25 -1.78 -17.77
N TRP A 255 -8.99 -2.11 -17.98
CA TRP A 255 -8.33 -3.28 -17.41
C TRP A 255 -7.55 -2.89 -16.18
N ASP A 256 -7.58 -3.67 -15.12
CA ASP A 256 -6.80 -3.46 -13.90
C ASP A 256 -5.32 -3.85 -14.03
N SER A 257 -5.02 -4.69 -15.03
CA SER A 257 -3.68 -5.14 -15.40
C SER A 257 -3.58 -5.34 -16.91
N GLU A 258 -2.39 -5.58 -17.44
CA GLU A 258 -2.18 -5.74 -18.88
C GLU A 258 -2.91 -7.00 -19.41
N PRO A 259 -3.85 -6.85 -20.33
CA PRO A 259 -4.61 -7.97 -20.86
C PRO A 259 -3.86 -8.68 -22.00
N LEU A 260 -4.25 -9.92 -22.29
CA LEU A 260 -3.79 -10.61 -23.48
C LEU A 260 -4.14 -9.80 -24.75
N PRO A 261 -3.26 -9.74 -25.78
CA PRO A 261 -3.53 -9.01 -27.02
C PRO A 261 -4.86 -9.42 -27.71
N ALA A 262 -5.22 -10.69 -27.59
CA ALA A 262 -6.49 -11.22 -28.13
C ALA A 262 -7.73 -10.56 -27.49
N HIS A 263 -7.64 -10.16 -26.21
CA HIS A 263 -8.73 -9.44 -25.52
C HIS A 263 -8.96 -8.06 -26.14
N LEU A 264 -7.88 -7.32 -26.38
CA LEU A 264 -7.96 -5.98 -26.97
C LEU A 264 -8.61 -6.02 -28.36
N GLU A 265 -8.19 -6.97 -29.21
CA GLU A 265 -8.78 -7.16 -30.53
C GLU A 265 -10.26 -7.58 -30.43
N LYS A 266 -10.59 -8.49 -29.52
CA LYS A 266 -11.98 -8.92 -29.33
C LYS A 266 -12.86 -7.75 -28.88
N LEU A 267 -12.46 -6.99 -27.86
CA LEU A 267 -13.25 -5.86 -27.37
C LEU A 267 -13.38 -4.74 -28.40
N LYS A 268 -12.34 -4.51 -29.19
CA LYS A 268 -12.39 -3.58 -30.34
C LYS A 268 -13.45 -3.97 -31.37
N THR A 269 -13.60 -5.28 -31.71
CA THR A 269 -14.66 -5.74 -32.58
C THR A 269 -16.06 -5.55 -32.01
N MET A 270 -16.18 -5.40 -30.69
CA MET A 270 -17.41 -5.11 -29.96
C MET A 270 -17.64 -3.60 -29.74
N GLY A 271 -16.84 -2.74 -30.39
CA GLY A 271 -16.96 -1.28 -30.31
C GLY A 271 -16.41 -0.63 -29.03
N LEU A 272 -15.56 -1.33 -28.26
CA LEU A 272 -15.00 -0.83 -27.04
C LEU A 272 -13.56 -0.32 -27.24
N THR A 273 -13.26 0.83 -26.67
CA THR A 273 -11.90 1.36 -26.54
C THR A 273 -11.35 0.96 -25.17
N CYS A 274 -10.22 0.26 -25.18
CA CYS A 274 -9.61 -0.30 -23.99
C CYS A 274 -8.40 0.52 -23.52
N VAL A 275 -8.27 0.67 -22.21
CA VAL A 275 -7.06 1.19 -21.55
C VAL A 275 -6.76 0.38 -20.28
N VAL A 276 -5.51 0.43 -19.82
CA VAL A 276 -5.11 -0.15 -18.53
C VAL A 276 -5.13 0.94 -17.48
N VAL A 277 -5.75 0.66 -16.34
CA VAL A 277 -5.83 1.53 -15.16
C VAL A 277 -5.54 0.68 -13.92
N SER A 278 -4.29 0.54 -13.57
CA SER A 278 -3.86 -0.33 -12.49
C SER A 278 -4.17 0.25 -11.11
N PRO A 279 -4.79 -0.50 -10.18
CA PRO A 279 -4.91 -0.10 -8.79
C PRO A 279 -3.57 0.01 -8.07
N CYS A 280 -2.52 -0.64 -8.59
CA CYS A 280 -1.16 -0.64 -8.04
C CYS A 280 -1.10 -1.16 -6.59
N GLY A 281 -1.88 -2.21 -6.28
CA GLY A 281 -1.89 -2.85 -4.95
C GLY A 281 -0.59 -3.58 -4.63
N ASN A 282 0.10 -4.09 -5.66
CA ASN A 282 1.44 -4.69 -5.57
C ASN A 282 2.49 -3.79 -6.25
N ARG A 283 3.77 -4.10 -6.01
CA ARG A 283 4.91 -3.38 -6.58
C ARG A 283 4.88 -3.49 -8.12
N PRO A 284 4.89 -2.37 -8.84
CA PRO A 284 4.86 -2.41 -10.30
C PRO A 284 6.20 -2.93 -10.85
N ALA A 285 6.17 -3.52 -12.03
CA ALA A 285 7.37 -4.00 -12.72
C ALA A 285 8.35 -2.88 -13.06
N SER A 286 7.86 -1.64 -13.19
CA SER A 286 8.69 -0.45 -13.45
C SER A 286 8.05 0.81 -12.87
N GLY A 287 8.88 1.78 -12.51
CA GLY A 287 8.43 3.03 -11.91
C GLY A 287 8.02 2.85 -10.43
N ASP A 288 7.16 3.75 -9.99
CA ASP A 288 6.66 3.80 -8.61
C ASP A 288 5.14 4.08 -8.59
N PHE A 289 4.56 4.14 -7.41
CA PHE A 289 3.12 4.41 -7.23
C PHE A 289 2.67 5.68 -7.96
N LEU A 290 3.39 6.80 -7.82
CA LEU A 290 3.00 8.04 -8.48
C LEU A 290 3.09 7.96 -10.00
N SER A 291 4.11 7.29 -10.53
CA SER A 291 4.26 7.10 -11.98
C SER A 291 3.15 6.24 -12.56
N VAL A 292 2.75 5.15 -11.86
CA VAL A 292 1.60 4.33 -12.25
C VAL A 292 0.30 5.16 -12.21
N MET A 293 0.07 5.91 -11.13
CA MET A 293 -1.15 6.74 -11.04
C MET A 293 -1.19 7.83 -12.11
N ARG A 294 -0.07 8.43 -12.50
CA ARG A 294 0.00 9.37 -13.62
C ARG A 294 -0.30 8.67 -14.95
N ALA A 295 0.28 7.50 -15.19
CA ALA A 295 -0.01 6.69 -16.38
C ALA A 295 -1.51 6.31 -16.47
N ASN A 296 -2.14 5.96 -15.35
CA ASN A 296 -3.58 5.72 -15.28
C ASN A 296 -4.40 6.95 -15.73
N VAL A 297 -4.03 8.14 -15.26
CA VAL A 297 -4.69 9.40 -15.65
C VAL A 297 -4.50 9.70 -17.14
N GLU A 298 -3.30 9.47 -17.68
CA GLU A 298 -3.01 9.61 -19.10
C GLU A 298 -3.77 8.59 -19.94
N ALA A 299 -3.92 7.36 -19.44
CA ALA A 299 -4.73 6.32 -20.11
C ALA A 299 -6.21 6.72 -20.18
N LEU A 300 -6.80 7.19 -19.07
CA LEU A 300 -8.17 7.71 -19.06
C LEU A 300 -8.35 8.93 -19.97
N ALA A 301 -7.36 9.80 -20.07
CA ALA A 301 -7.41 10.97 -20.94
C ALA A 301 -7.56 10.58 -22.43
N LYS A 302 -7.07 9.39 -22.85
CA LYS A 302 -7.23 8.85 -24.21
C LYS A 302 -8.67 8.41 -24.52
N LEU A 303 -9.50 8.22 -23.49
CA LEU A 303 -10.91 7.88 -23.64
C LEU A 303 -11.80 9.11 -23.89
N SER A 304 -11.28 10.31 -23.63
CA SER A 304 -12.01 11.56 -23.88
C SER A 304 -12.19 11.78 -25.40
N PRO A 305 -13.39 12.21 -25.84
CA PRO A 305 -13.66 12.48 -27.25
C PRO A 305 -12.81 13.64 -27.81
#